data_7ebb307be7ec7fc55ee6784116eab365
#
_entry.id   7ebb307be7ec7fc55ee6784116eab365
#
_cell.length_a   1.000
_cell.length_b   1.000
_cell.length_c   1.000
_cell.angle_alpha   90.00
_cell.angle_beta   90.00
_cell.angle_gamma   90.00
#
_symmetry.space_group_name_H-M   'P 1'
#
loop_
_entity.id
_entity.type
_entity.pdbx_description
1 polymer ?
#
loop_
_entity_poly.entity_id
_entity_poly.type
_entity_poly.pdbx_seq_one_letter_code
_entity_poly.pdbx_strand_id
1 'polypeptide(L)'
;MAVIREFPEVISIIDTISSFSALPIKKDELGIDVMITGSQKALALPPGLSIFSVSKRALTRAATITGRGYYFDFIEFQKNHENGMTPSTPAISLIYALQSKLADIKAEGATVRYARHARLNQLVRTWALAKGFHLFPAAGHGSVTLNCFANTLKVDLSALNKLLKAKHGFVIDGGYGKLKGLAFRISNMGDETDETMTALLTALDAVLAELAATKVLG
;
A
#
# COMPACT_ATOMS: atom_id res chain seq x y z
N MET A 1 11.66 -15.73 -0.13
CA MET A 1 11.40 -16.91 0.75
C MET A 1 12.35 -18.08 0.50
N ALA A 2 12.83 -18.34 -0.72
CA ALA A 2 13.77 -19.46 -0.97
C ALA A 2 14.99 -19.41 -0.05
N VAL A 3 15.71 -18.28 -0.02
CA VAL A 3 16.89 -18.09 0.85
C VAL A 3 16.56 -18.24 2.34
N ILE A 4 15.41 -17.72 2.80
CA ILE A 4 15.03 -17.83 4.23
C ILE A 4 14.81 -19.29 4.64
N ARG A 5 14.38 -20.16 3.74
CA ARG A 5 14.17 -21.59 4.01
C ARG A 5 15.46 -22.35 4.28
N GLU A 6 16.61 -21.82 3.87
CA GLU A 6 17.93 -22.39 4.16
C GLU A 6 18.32 -22.17 5.64
N PHE A 7 17.59 -21.33 6.36
CA PHE A 7 17.82 -20.98 7.76
C PHE A 7 16.57 -21.30 8.60
N PRO A 8 16.38 -22.58 8.96
CA PRO A 8 15.15 -23.03 9.63
C PRO A 8 14.93 -22.43 11.03
N GLU A 9 15.97 -21.89 11.66
CA GLU A 9 15.89 -21.20 12.96
C GLU A 9 15.36 -19.75 12.85
N VAL A 10 15.36 -19.16 11.65
CA VAL A 10 14.95 -17.78 11.42
C VAL A 10 13.44 -17.68 11.27
N ILE A 11 12.81 -16.80 12.04
CA ILE A 11 11.39 -16.45 11.91
C ILE A 11 11.24 -15.34 10.87
N SER A 12 10.44 -15.59 9.83
CA SER A 12 10.15 -14.61 8.80
C SER A 12 8.99 -13.68 9.21
N ILE A 13 9.24 -12.37 9.18
CA ILE A 13 8.22 -11.34 9.40
C ILE A 13 8.14 -10.50 8.12
N ILE A 14 6.99 -10.54 7.44
CA ILE A 14 6.80 -9.86 6.16
C ILE A 14 5.80 -8.72 6.32
N ASP A 15 6.26 -7.52 5.99
CA ASP A 15 5.41 -6.35 5.83
C ASP A 15 4.65 -6.46 4.49
N THR A 16 3.34 -6.58 4.56
CA THR A 16 2.44 -6.62 3.41
C THR A 16 1.51 -5.41 3.38
N ILE A 17 1.81 -4.35 4.10
CA ILE A 17 0.94 -3.18 4.25
C ILE A 17 0.52 -2.62 2.90
N SER A 18 1.44 -2.52 1.94
CA SER A 18 1.14 -1.97 0.62
C SER A 18 0.77 -3.01 -0.45
N SER A 19 0.81 -4.30 -0.12
CA SER A 19 0.56 -5.40 -1.09
C SER A 19 -0.65 -6.26 -0.74
N PHE A 20 -1.02 -6.35 0.54
CA PHE A 20 -2.17 -7.12 0.99
C PHE A 20 -3.45 -6.69 0.28
N SER A 21 -4.28 -7.65 -0.14
CA SER A 21 -5.53 -7.42 -0.88
C SER A 21 -5.37 -6.88 -2.32
N ALA A 22 -4.14 -6.57 -2.77
CA ALA A 22 -3.89 -6.08 -4.13
C ALA A 22 -3.17 -7.10 -5.03
N LEU A 23 -2.54 -8.09 -4.43
CA LEU A 23 -1.92 -9.23 -5.14
C LEU A 23 -2.03 -10.50 -4.29
N PRO A 24 -1.94 -11.70 -4.90
CA PRO A 24 -2.02 -12.95 -4.17
C PRO A 24 -0.76 -13.16 -3.31
N ILE A 25 -0.96 -13.30 -1.99
CA ILE A 25 0.12 -13.65 -1.06
C ILE A 25 -0.26 -14.97 -0.40
N LYS A 26 0.31 -16.04 -0.92
CA LYS A 26 0.07 -17.40 -0.44
C LYS A 26 0.97 -17.69 0.77
N LYS A 27 0.58 -17.13 1.92
CA LYS A 27 1.36 -17.15 3.17
C LYS A 27 1.88 -18.53 3.52
N ASP A 28 1.00 -19.53 3.52
CA ASP A 28 1.35 -20.89 3.96
C ASP A 28 2.24 -21.60 2.94
N GLU A 29 1.95 -21.49 1.65
CA GLU A 29 2.81 -22.04 0.57
C GLU A 29 4.21 -21.40 0.59
N LEU A 30 4.29 -20.12 0.90
CA LEU A 30 5.55 -19.37 1.02
C LEU A 30 6.28 -19.68 2.33
N GLY A 31 5.62 -20.25 3.33
CA GLY A 31 6.19 -20.51 4.65
C GLY A 31 6.47 -19.22 5.43
N ILE A 32 5.62 -18.21 5.27
CA ILE A 32 5.74 -16.95 6.01
C ILE A 32 5.22 -17.17 7.44
N ASP A 33 6.04 -16.80 8.43
CA ASP A 33 5.66 -16.96 9.83
C ASP A 33 4.74 -15.87 10.33
N VAL A 34 5.10 -14.62 10.06
CA VAL A 34 4.30 -13.46 10.44
C VAL A 34 4.07 -12.59 9.22
N MET A 35 2.81 -12.29 8.95
CA MET A 35 2.40 -11.37 7.91
C MET A 35 1.60 -10.23 8.54
N ILE A 36 1.95 -8.99 8.21
CA ILE A 36 1.35 -7.79 8.82
C ILE A 36 0.81 -6.88 7.73
N THR A 37 -0.39 -6.34 7.96
CA THR A 37 -0.98 -5.29 7.10
C THR A 37 -1.72 -4.25 7.94
N GLY A 38 -2.14 -3.15 7.30
CA GLY A 38 -2.91 -2.07 7.92
C GLY A 38 -4.18 -1.75 7.15
N SER A 39 -5.14 -1.16 7.83
CA SER A 39 -6.46 -0.82 7.28
C SER A 39 -6.43 0.27 6.19
N GLN A 40 -5.46 1.20 6.24
CA GLN A 40 -5.42 2.43 5.43
C GLN A 40 -4.80 2.28 4.04
N LYS A 41 -4.53 1.09 3.57
CA LYS A 41 -3.95 0.81 2.25
C LYS A 41 -4.99 0.17 1.33
N ALA A 42 -4.69 -0.94 0.69
CA ALA A 42 -5.60 -1.57 -0.26
C ALA A 42 -6.92 -2.08 0.35
N LEU A 43 -7.07 -2.09 1.67
CA LEU A 43 -8.37 -2.29 2.33
C LEU A 43 -9.28 -1.06 2.28
N ALA A 44 -8.77 0.11 1.87
CA ALA A 44 -9.53 1.34 1.68
C ALA A 44 -10.35 1.79 2.92
N LEU A 45 -9.78 1.62 4.10
CA LEU A 45 -10.37 2.04 5.38
C LEU A 45 -9.52 3.14 6.04
N PRO A 46 -10.05 3.90 6.98
CA PRO A 46 -9.25 4.81 7.78
C PRO A 46 -8.10 4.09 8.51
N PRO A 47 -6.97 4.78 8.80
CA PRO A 47 -5.91 4.22 9.62
C PRO A 47 -6.41 3.95 11.04
N GLY A 48 -5.89 2.88 11.68
CA GLY A 48 -6.21 2.56 13.08
C GLY A 48 -6.29 1.07 13.39
N LEU A 49 -6.23 0.18 12.38
CA LEU A 49 -6.10 -1.26 12.59
C LEU A 49 -4.78 -1.76 12.02
N SER A 50 -4.06 -2.54 12.83
CA SER A 50 -3.04 -3.47 12.38
C SER A 50 -3.63 -4.88 12.36
N ILE A 51 -3.52 -5.56 11.22
CA ILE A 51 -4.04 -6.91 11.02
C ILE A 51 -2.83 -7.81 10.78
N PHE A 52 -2.74 -8.92 11.50
CA PHE A 52 -1.61 -9.83 11.38
C PHE A 52 -2.05 -11.29 11.44
N SER A 53 -1.24 -12.14 10.82
CA SER A 53 -1.37 -13.60 10.89
C SER A 53 -0.05 -14.18 11.37
N VAL A 54 -0.10 -15.06 12.35
CA VAL A 54 1.09 -15.65 13.02
C VAL A 54 1.05 -17.17 12.89
N SER A 55 2.18 -17.78 12.49
CA SER A 55 2.31 -19.23 12.40
C SER A 55 2.46 -19.86 13.78
N LYS A 56 2.13 -21.15 13.88
CA LYS A 56 2.39 -21.93 15.11
C LYS A 56 3.87 -21.90 15.49
N ARG A 57 4.77 -21.97 14.50
CA ARG A 57 6.21 -21.90 14.71
C ARG A 57 6.63 -20.57 15.35
N ALA A 58 6.09 -19.45 14.88
CA ALA A 58 6.36 -18.14 15.47
C ALA A 58 5.81 -18.02 16.89
N LEU A 59 4.61 -18.55 17.18
CA LEU A 59 4.05 -18.60 18.53
C LEU A 59 4.91 -19.45 19.47
N THR A 60 5.35 -20.63 19.04
CA THR A 60 6.27 -21.48 19.81
C THR A 60 7.58 -20.74 20.13
N ARG A 61 8.15 -20.04 19.14
CA ARG A 61 9.35 -19.23 19.36
C ARG A 61 9.09 -18.06 20.31
N ALA A 62 7.97 -17.33 20.16
CA ALA A 62 7.60 -16.24 21.04
C ALA A 62 7.47 -16.69 22.50
N ALA A 63 6.92 -17.88 22.76
CA ALA A 63 6.77 -18.42 24.11
C ALA A 63 8.12 -18.66 24.84
N THR A 64 9.22 -18.83 24.10
CA THR A 64 10.56 -19.00 24.69
C THR A 64 11.27 -17.69 25.03
N ILE A 65 10.73 -16.55 24.60
CA ILE A 65 11.33 -15.24 24.80
C ILE A 65 10.79 -14.58 26.05
N THR A 66 11.67 -14.06 26.89
CA THR A 66 11.31 -13.25 28.06
C THR A 66 11.33 -11.75 27.68
N GLY A 67 10.61 -10.93 28.45
CA GLY A 67 10.62 -9.47 28.24
C GLY A 67 9.92 -8.99 26.97
N ARG A 68 8.90 -9.76 26.49
CA ARG A 68 8.13 -9.43 25.29
C ARG A 68 7.31 -8.14 25.37
N GLY A 69 7.19 -7.58 26.56
CA GLY A 69 6.28 -6.46 26.82
C GLY A 69 4.83 -6.95 26.97
N TYR A 70 3.88 -6.02 26.83
CA TYR A 70 2.45 -6.34 26.97
C TYR A 70 1.71 -6.10 25.65
N TYR A 71 1.82 -4.91 25.06
CA TYR A 71 0.98 -4.48 23.93
C TYR A 71 1.28 -5.21 22.61
N PHE A 72 2.54 -5.60 22.39
CA PHE A 72 2.97 -6.28 21.17
C PHE A 72 3.30 -7.76 21.37
N ASP A 73 2.77 -8.38 22.44
CA ASP A 73 3.03 -9.77 22.75
C ASP A 73 2.03 -10.72 22.06
N PHE A 74 2.49 -11.49 21.09
CA PHE A 74 1.66 -12.48 20.38
C PHE A 74 1.07 -13.54 21.31
N ILE A 75 1.72 -13.88 22.41
CA ILE A 75 1.20 -14.86 23.37
C ILE A 75 0.01 -14.26 24.13
N GLU A 76 0.08 -12.97 24.49
CA GLU A 76 -1.05 -12.27 25.10
C GLU A 76 -2.22 -12.13 24.12
N PHE A 77 -1.95 -11.85 22.85
CA PHE A 77 -2.98 -11.84 21.80
C PHE A 77 -3.64 -13.21 21.64
N GLN A 78 -2.86 -14.29 21.58
CA GLN A 78 -3.39 -15.65 21.45
C GLN A 78 -4.30 -16.00 22.62
N LYS A 79 -3.84 -15.79 23.85
CA LYS A 79 -4.61 -16.06 25.07
C LYS A 79 -5.96 -15.32 25.10
N ASN A 80 -5.97 -14.04 24.74
CA ASN A 80 -7.19 -13.28 24.69
C ASN A 80 -8.11 -13.74 23.55
N HIS A 81 -7.55 -14.03 22.37
CA HIS A 81 -8.30 -14.53 21.22
C HIS A 81 -9.04 -15.84 21.50
N GLU A 82 -8.41 -16.79 22.21
CA GLU A 82 -9.02 -18.06 22.63
C GLU A 82 -10.27 -17.86 23.52
N ASN A 83 -10.35 -16.71 24.19
CA ASN A 83 -11.50 -16.31 25.00
C ASN A 83 -12.45 -15.33 24.29
N GLY A 84 -12.29 -15.09 22.98
CA GLY A 84 -13.09 -14.13 22.22
C GLY A 84 -12.84 -12.67 22.61
N MET A 85 -11.65 -12.37 23.16
CA MET A 85 -11.27 -11.06 23.68
C MET A 85 -10.03 -10.49 22.95
N THR A 86 -9.71 -9.26 23.28
CA THR A 86 -8.47 -8.58 22.88
C THR A 86 -7.70 -8.09 24.12
N PRO A 87 -6.36 -7.95 24.07
CA PRO A 87 -5.57 -7.49 25.22
C PRO A 87 -5.93 -6.08 25.71
N SER A 88 -6.47 -5.25 24.84
CA SER A 88 -6.90 -3.88 25.13
C SER A 88 -8.18 -3.55 24.38
N THR A 89 -8.84 -2.47 24.72
CA THR A 89 -10.08 -2.03 24.04
C THR A 89 -9.83 -1.88 22.54
N PRO A 90 -10.53 -2.64 21.69
CA PRO A 90 -10.32 -2.60 20.25
C PRO A 90 -11.03 -1.41 19.60
N ALA A 91 -10.60 -1.03 18.41
CA ALA A 91 -11.24 -0.02 17.57
C ALA A 91 -12.53 -0.62 16.92
N ILE A 92 -13.60 -0.76 17.69
CA ILE A 92 -14.83 -1.46 17.32
C ILE A 92 -15.41 -0.93 15.99
N SER A 93 -15.48 0.39 15.80
CA SER A 93 -15.99 1.00 14.57
C SER A 93 -15.18 0.57 13.33
N LEU A 94 -13.87 0.48 13.45
CA LEU A 94 -12.99 0.02 12.36
C LEU A 94 -13.11 -1.48 12.11
N ILE A 95 -13.41 -2.28 13.14
CA ILE A 95 -13.66 -3.72 12.98
C ILE A 95 -14.96 -3.94 12.20
N TYR A 96 -16.03 -3.21 12.50
CA TYR A 96 -17.26 -3.25 11.70
C TYR A 96 -17.04 -2.76 10.26
N ALA A 97 -16.27 -1.68 10.09
CA ALA A 97 -15.90 -1.20 8.76
C ALA A 97 -15.09 -2.25 7.98
N LEU A 98 -14.16 -2.95 8.65
CA LEU A 98 -13.42 -4.06 8.07
C LEU A 98 -14.34 -5.23 7.67
N GLN A 99 -15.30 -5.58 8.51
CA GLN A 99 -16.29 -6.62 8.19
C GLN A 99 -17.07 -6.27 6.91
N SER A 100 -17.56 -5.03 6.80
CA SER A 100 -18.24 -4.54 5.59
C SER A 100 -17.31 -4.60 4.38
N LYS A 101 -16.09 -4.11 4.51
CA LYS A 101 -15.10 -4.12 3.41
C LYS A 101 -14.73 -5.53 2.96
N LEU A 102 -14.64 -6.48 3.87
CA LEU A 102 -14.38 -7.89 3.51
C LEU A 102 -15.56 -8.50 2.74
N ALA A 103 -16.81 -8.08 3.02
CA ALA A 103 -17.97 -8.48 2.23
C ALA A 103 -17.88 -7.91 0.80
N ASP A 104 -17.51 -6.63 0.63
CA ASP A 104 -17.30 -6.01 -0.67
C ASP A 104 -16.20 -6.73 -1.47
N ILE A 105 -15.05 -7.01 -0.84
CA ILE A 105 -13.94 -7.74 -1.45
C ILE A 105 -14.35 -9.16 -1.86
N LYS A 106 -15.16 -9.83 -1.04
CA LYS A 106 -15.71 -11.15 -1.35
C LYS A 106 -16.66 -11.10 -2.54
N ALA A 107 -17.49 -10.06 -2.63
CA ALA A 107 -18.43 -9.87 -3.76
C ALA A 107 -17.67 -9.53 -5.06
N GLU A 108 -16.64 -8.68 -5.00
CA GLU A 108 -15.75 -8.40 -6.14
C GLU A 108 -15.01 -9.66 -6.61
N GLY A 109 -14.57 -10.49 -5.68
CA GLY A 109 -13.71 -11.64 -5.92
C GLY A 109 -12.23 -11.30 -5.98
N ALA A 110 -11.42 -12.08 -5.27
CA ALA A 110 -9.98 -11.80 -5.10
C ALA A 110 -9.22 -11.69 -6.43
N THR A 111 -9.48 -12.58 -7.37
CA THR A 111 -8.80 -12.59 -8.69
C THR A 111 -9.14 -11.33 -9.49
N VAL A 112 -10.40 -10.91 -9.49
CA VAL A 112 -10.86 -9.68 -10.17
C VAL A 112 -10.21 -8.46 -9.54
N ARG A 113 -10.16 -8.42 -8.22
CA ARG A 113 -9.50 -7.34 -7.46
C ARG A 113 -8.01 -7.23 -7.79
N TYR A 114 -7.28 -8.33 -7.83
CA TYR A 114 -5.86 -8.33 -8.22
C TYR A 114 -5.67 -7.85 -9.66
N ALA A 115 -6.50 -8.31 -10.59
CA ALA A 115 -6.46 -7.88 -11.98
C ALA A 115 -6.74 -6.37 -12.12
N ARG A 116 -7.71 -5.83 -11.36
CA ARG A 116 -8.02 -4.40 -11.32
C ARG A 116 -6.82 -3.59 -10.85
N HIS A 117 -6.19 -3.97 -9.74
CA HIS A 117 -4.99 -3.26 -9.25
C HIS A 117 -3.86 -3.27 -10.29
N ALA A 118 -3.57 -4.42 -10.89
CA ALA A 118 -2.53 -4.52 -11.92
C ALA A 118 -2.84 -3.64 -13.14
N ARG A 119 -4.09 -3.64 -13.61
CA ARG A 119 -4.54 -2.84 -14.76
C ARG A 119 -4.47 -1.34 -14.48
N LEU A 120 -4.96 -0.87 -13.33
CA LEU A 120 -4.89 0.54 -12.95
C LEU A 120 -3.43 0.99 -12.75
N ASN A 121 -2.59 0.14 -12.19
CA ASN A 121 -1.15 0.42 -12.07
C ASN A 121 -0.51 0.62 -13.46
N GLN A 122 -0.85 -0.27 -14.41
CA GLN A 122 -0.33 -0.17 -15.77
C GLN A 122 -0.87 1.06 -16.51
N LEU A 123 -2.12 1.46 -16.31
CA LEU A 123 -2.70 2.69 -16.84
C LEU A 123 -1.87 3.91 -16.45
N VAL A 124 -1.59 4.07 -15.15
CA VAL A 124 -0.76 5.16 -14.62
C VAL A 124 0.66 5.10 -15.17
N ARG A 125 1.24 3.91 -15.25
CA ARG A 125 2.60 3.71 -15.76
C ARG A 125 2.71 4.10 -17.24
N THR A 126 1.76 3.66 -18.05
CA THR A 126 1.72 3.99 -19.48
C THR A 126 1.60 5.50 -19.71
N TRP A 127 0.71 6.15 -18.96
CA TRP A 127 0.57 7.61 -19.00
C TRP A 127 1.88 8.33 -18.66
N ALA A 128 2.52 7.97 -17.55
CA ALA A 128 3.72 8.65 -17.07
C ALA A 128 4.90 8.50 -18.06
N LEU A 129 5.09 7.29 -18.59
CA LEU A 129 6.13 7.02 -19.60
C LEU A 129 5.88 7.81 -20.89
N ALA A 130 4.64 7.91 -21.36
CA ALA A 130 4.27 8.73 -22.51
C ALA A 130 4.52 10.22 -22.29
N LYS A 131 4.49 10.70 -21.03
CA LYS A 131 4.87 12.10 -20.68
C LYS A 131 6.37 12.32 -20.53
N GLY A 132 7.20 11.27 -20.59
CA GLY A 132 8.65 11.35 -20.43
C GLY A 132 9.15 11.21 -18.98
N PHE A 133 8.27 10.82 -18.05
CA PHE A 133 8.71 10.40 -16.73
C PHE A 133 9.26 8.97 -16.78
N HIS A 134 10.14 8.64 -15.85
CA HIS A 134 10.70 7.29 -15.73
C HIS A 134 10.34 6.68 -14.38
N LEU A 135 10.17 5.36 -14.35
CA LEU A 135 10.02 4.64 -13.09
C LEU A 135 11.28 4.83 -12.23
N PHE A 136 11.09 5.15 -10.95
CA PHE A 136 12.18 5.31 -10.00
C PHE A 136 12.79 3.97 -9.57
N PRO A 137 12.01 2.91 -9.28
CA PRO A 137 12.58 1.61 -8.91
C PRO A 137 13.27 0.95 -10.10
N ALA A 138 14.24 0.09 -9.81
CA ALA A 138 14.89 -0.77 -10.81
C ALA A 138 13.86 -1.66 -11.52
N ALA A 139 14.18 -2.08 -12.74
CA ALA A 139 13.32 -2.95 -13.53
C ALA A 139 12.96 -4.22 -12.75
N GLY A 140 11.69 -4.62 -12.79
CA GLY A 140 11.17 -5.78 -12.07
C GLY A 140 10.86 -5.54 -10.58
N HIS A 141 11.15 -4.37 -10.01
CA HIS A 141 10.95 -4.05 -8.59
C HIS A 141 9.84 -3.02 -8.34
N GLY A 142 9.00 -2.75 -9.33
CA GLY A 142 7.84 -1.87 -9.19
C GLY A 142 6.71 -2.50 -8.36
N SER A 143 6.04 -1.68 -7.56
CA SER A 143 4.82 -2.10 -6.85
C SER A 143 3.63 -2.18 -7.81
N VAL A 144 2.63 -3.02 -7.50
CA VAL A 144 1.35 -3.11 -8.23
C VAL A 144 0.29 -2.14 -7.70
N THR A 145 0.57 -1.47 -6.59
CA THR A 145 -0.38 -0.58 -5.89
C THR A 145 0.03 0.88 -5.91
N LEU A 146 1.29 1.14 -6.26
CA LEU A 146 1.90 2.45 -6.23
C LEU A 146 2.95 2.55 -7.31
N ASN A 147 2.87 3.56 -8.17
CA ASN A 147 3.96 3.92 -9.05
C ASN A 147 4.77 5.07 -8.45
N CYS A 148 6.08 4.89 -8.34
CA CYS A 148 7.02 5.94 -8.01
C CYS A 148 7.79 6.34 -9.28
N PHE A 149 7.74 7.63 -9.63
CA PHE A 149 8.38 8.16 -10.83
C PHE A 149 9.50 9.13 -10.45
N ALA A 150 10.61 9.05 -11.17
CA ALA A 150 11.63 10.07 -11.13
C ALA A 150 11.10 11.34 -11.81
N ASN A 151 11.33 12.51 -11.20
CA ASN A 151 10.96 13.81 -11.75
C ASN A 151 11.96 14.25 -12.82
N THR A 152 12.07 13.48 -13.91
CA THR A 152 13.00 13.71 -15.02
C THR A 152 12.75 15.01 -15.74
N LEU A 153 11.51 15.49 -15.76
CA LEU A 153 11.11 16.75 -16.41
C LEU A 153 11.34 17.97 -15.52
N LYS A 154 11.87 17.78 -14.31
CA LYS A 154 12.11 18.86 -13.32
C LYS A 154 10.88 19.73 -13.08
N VAL A 155 9.71 19.12 -13.02
CA VAL A 155 8.45 19.81 -12.70
C VAL A 155 8.52 20.30 -11.24
N ASP A 156 8.03 21.50 -10.99
CA ASP A 156 7.79 21.96 -9.63
C ASP A 156 6.62 21.17 -9.03
N LEU A 157 6.93 20.12 -8.28
CA LEU A 157 5.92 19.23 -7.67
C LEU A 157 5.07 19.93 -6.61
N SER A 158 5.57 21.01 -6.00
CA SER A 158 4.81 21.80 -5.03
C SER A 158 3.74 22.63 -5.75
N ALA A 159 4.13 23.33 -6.81
CA ALA A 159 3.20 24.09 -7.66
C ALA A 159 2.17 23.15 -8.31
N LEU A 160 2.61 21.99 -8.82
CA LEU A 160 1.73 20.98 -9.40
C LEU A 160 0.66 20.54 -8.40
N ASN A 161 1.03 20.14 -7.18
CA ASN A 161 0.06 19.71 -6.16
C ASN A 161 -0.88 20.85 -5.73
N LYS A 162 -0.37 22.07 -5.62
CA LYS A 162 -1.19 23.25 -5.29
C LYS A 162 -2.28 23.48 -6.34
N LEU A 163 -1.93 23.47 -7.62
CA LEU A 163 -2.88 23.63 -8.73
C LEU A 163 -3.83 22.45 -8.84
N LEU A 164 -3.31 21.23 -8.76
CA LEU A 164 -4.10 20.00 -8.82
C LEU A 164 -5.17 19.97 -7.74
N LYS A 165 -4.82 20.32 -6.50
CA LYS A 165 -5.77 20.41 -5.39
C LYS A 165 -6.80 21.52 -5.60
N ALA A 166 -6.34 22.71 -5.97
CA ALA A 166 -7.22 23.88 -6.08
C ALA A 166 -8.22 23.78 -7.23
N LYS A 167 -7.82 23.24 -8.37
CA LYS A 167 -8.64 23.21 -9.59
C LYS A 167 -9.40 21.90 -9.79
N HIS A 168 -8.87 20.78 -9.27
CA HIS A 168 -9.39 19.44 -9.58
C HIS A 168 -9.69 18.61 -8.33
N GLY A 169 -9.31 19.06 -7.13
CA GLY A 169 -9.57 18.34 -5.88
C GLY A 169 -8.67 17.12 -5.66
N PHE A 170 -7.65 16.89 -6.50
CA PHE A 170 -6.71 15.79 -6.37
C PHE A 170 -5.42 16.19 -5.67
N VAL A 171 -4.73 15.21 -5.11
CA VAL A 171 -3.39 15.36 -4.54
C VAL A 171 -2.58 14.10 -4.89
N ILE A 172 -1.32 14.29 -5.29
CA ILE A 172 -0.36 13.20 -5.43
C ILE A 172 0.76 13.36 -4.40
N ASP A 173 1.37 12.25 -4.03
CA ASP A 173 2.49 12.25 -3.09
C ASP A 173 3.80 12.61 -3.77
N GLY A 174 4.63 13.43 -3.08
CA GLY A 174 6.02 13.66 -3.45
C GLY A 174 6.98 12.60 -2.91
N GLY A 175 8.26 12.77 -3.16
CA GLY A 175 9.32 11.99 -2.52
C GLY A 175 9.51 12.40 -1.06
N TYR A 176 9.98 11.47 -0.22
CA TYR A 176 10.33 11.72 1.16
C TYR A 176 11.83 11.91 1.37
N GLY A 177 12.19 12.68 2.36
CA GLY A 177 13.59 12.89 2.75
C GLY A 177 14.46 13.31 1.55
N LYS A 178 15.47 12.54 1.24
CA LYS A 178 16.40 12.80 0.13
C LYS A 178 15.75 12.78 -1.27
N LEU A 179 14.55 12.24 -1.40
CA LEU A 179 13.81 12.15 -2.67
C LEU A 179 12.82 13.31 -2.86
N LYS A 180 12.74 14.24 -1.92
CA LYS A 180 11.84 15.41 -2.02
C LYS A 180 12.19 16.24 -3.26
N GLY A 181 11.19 16.45 -4.13
CA GLY A 181 11.36 17.12 -5.41
C GLY A 181 11.98 16.27 -6.54
N LEU A 182 12.66 15.18 -6.19
CA LEU A 182 13.31 14.28 -7.16
C LEU A 182 12.38 13.16 -7.66
N ALA A 183 11.34 12.84 -6.89
CA ALA A 183 10.37 11.80 -7.22
C ALA A 183 8.96 12.19 -6.79
N PHE A 184 7.97 11.57 -7.43
CA PHE A 184 6.56 11.65 -7.03
C PHE A 184 5.90 10.28 -7.15
N ARG A 185 4.74 10.12 -6.51
CA ARG A 185 4.05 8.84 -6.43
C ARG A 185 2.58 8.99 -6.75
N ILE A 186 2.05 8.04 -7.50
CA ILE A 186 0.61 7.90 -7.78
C ILE A 186 0.16 6.52 -7.31
N SER A 187 -0.79 6.50 -6.38
CA SER A 187 -1.39 5.28 -5.84
C SER A 187 -2.63 4.89 -6.64
N ASN A 188 -2.82 3.58 -6.78
CA ASN A 188 -4.04 2.97 -7.34
C ASN A 188 -4.64 1.96 -6.35
N MET A 189 -4.41 2.18 -5.04
CA MET A 189 -4.81 1.26 -3.97
C MET A 189 -6.31 1.33 -3.67
N GLY A 190 -6.84 0.21 -3.20
CA GLY A 190 -8.15 0.16 -2.56
C GLY A 190 -9.29 0.11 -3.56
N ASP A 191 -10.16 1.08 -3.50
CA ASP A 191 -11.40 1.13 -4.30
C ASP A 191 -11.27 2.02 -5.54
N GLU A 192 -10.05 2.36 -5.93
CA GLU A 192 -9.83 3.12 -7.17
C GLU A 192 -10.37 2.36 -8.38
N THR A 193 -10.94 3.12 -9.32
CA THR A 193 -11.55 2.62 -10.56
C THR A 193 -10.86 3.21 -11.79
N ASP A 194 -11.25 2.75 -12.98
CA ASP A 194 -10.77 3.34 -14.24
C ASP A 194 -11.19 4.81 -14.36
N GLU A 195 -12.39 5.13 -13.91
CA GLU A 195 -12.95 6.48 -13.97
C GLU A 195 -12.16 7.41 -13.05
N THR A 196 -11.91 7.01 -11.79
CA THR A 196 -11.17 7.85 -10.83
C THR A 196 -9.72 8.06 -11.26
N MET A 197 -9.06 7.02 -11.75
CA MET A 197 -7.68 7.10 -12.23
C MET A 197 -7.58 7.91 -13.53
N THR A 198 -8.51 7.76 -14.47
CA THR A 198 -8.55 8.55 -15.70
C THR A 198 -8.80 10.02 -15.41
N ALA A 199 -9.70 10.34 -14.47
CA ALA A 199 -9.94 11.72 -14.04
C ALA A 199 -8.69 12.35 -13.44
N LEU A 200 -7.95 11.63 -12.57
CA LEU A 200 -6.67 12.09 -12.03
C LEU A 200 -5.65 12.36 -13.14
N LEU A 201 -5.48 11.43 -14.09
CA LEU A 201 -4.50 11.58 -15.16
C LEU A 201 -4.83 12.76 -16.11
N THR A 202 -6.13 12.96 -16.40
CA THR A 202 -6.60 14.13 -17.17
C THR A 202 -6.32 15.43 -16.44
N ALA A 203 -6.57 15.47 -15.12
CA ALA A 203 -6.27 16.64 -14.31
C ALA A 203 -4.76 16.93 -14.25
N LEU A 204 -3.93 15.90 -14.15
CA LEU A 204 -2.47 16.02 -14.22
C LEU A 204 -2.02 16.57 -15.57
N ASP A 205 -2.62 16.14 -16.68
CA ASP A 205 -2.31 16.67 -18.01
C ASP A 205 -2.60 18.16 -18.12
N ALA A 206 -3.76 18.60 -17.64
CA ALA A 206 -4.14 20.00 -17.63
C ALA A 206 -3.17 20.87 -16.81
N VAL A 207 -2.80 20.41 -15.62
CA VAL A 207 -1.89 21.14 -14.72
C VAL A 207 -0.46 21.15 -15.28
N LEU A 208 0.02 20.07 -15.86
CA LEU A 208 1.34 20.02 -16.49
C LEU A 208 1.44 20.98 -17.68
N ALA A 209 0.39 21.07 -18.51
CA ALA A 209 0.33 22.02 -19.62
C ALA A 209 0.36 23.48 -19.13
N GLU A 210 -0.38 23.81 -18.08
CA GLU A 210 -0.40 25.14 -17.47
C GLU A 210 0.99 25.53 -16.92
N LEU A 211 1.64 24.62 -16.19
CA LEU A 211 2.98 24.87 -15.66
C LEU A 211 4.04 25.04 -16.76
N ALA A 212 3.91 24.31 -17.87
CA ALA A 212 4.79 24.47 -19.01
C ALA A 212 4.61 25.83 -19.67
N ALA A 213 3.36 26.29 -19.87
CA ALA A 213 3.06 27.60 -20.46
C ALA A 213 3.60 28.76 -19.60
N THR A 214 3.51 28.63 -18.25
CA THR A 214 4.03 29.66 -17.34
C THR A 214 5.56 29.77 -17.37
N LYS A 215 6.30 28.67 -17.62
CA LYS A 215 7.76 28.67 -17.74
C LYS A 215 8.27 29.28 -19.03
N VAL A 216 7.46 29.34 -20.09
CA VAL A 216 7.83 29.93 -21.40
C VAL A 216 7.67 31.44 -21.36
N LEU A 217 6.88 31.98 -20.44
CA LEU A 217 6.58 33.43 -20.33
C LEU A 217 7.45 34.15 -19.27
N GLY A 218 8.32 33.46 -18.59
CA GLY A 218 9.28 33.98 -17.59
C GLY A 218 10.72 33.67 -17.95
#